data_b6b41063dde1de0da2a026b864e54ba2
#
_entry.id   b6b41063dde1de0da2a026b864e54ba2
#
_cell.length_a   1.000
_cell.length_b   1.000
_cell.length_c   1.000
_cell.angle_alpha   90.00
_cell.angle_beta   90.00
_cell.angle_gamma   90.00
#
_symmetry.space_group_name_H-M   'P 1'
#
loop_
_entity.id
_entity.type
_entity.pdbx_description
1 polymer ?
#
loop_
_entity_poly.entity_id
_entity_poly.type
_entity_poly.pdbx_seq_one_letter_code
_entity_poly.pdbx_strand_id
1 'polypeptide(L)'
;MYTQFEQHNQDFSNKAHAAAQSLVYPKLFGCDQAMMAFDSASVSDGGEKAILDGQMAVDRLVKVTVSGFRHPIEYTVQERFRRHRYSAYRDITITEWNHASGKPSELYKIKCDVMTYGYYHEHENTFGEVVAIDVAAFKMALTRGEISYGRKRNSKQQDFICIDFDDLHAAGVVMSHINKPQPLKRELVAISADELAEYF
;
A
#
# COMPACT_ATOMS: atom_id res chain seq x y z
N MET A 1 9.67 27.18 -5.06
CA MET A 1 9.82 26.62 -6.44
C MET A 1 10.31 25.19 -6.30
N TYR A 2 9.57 24.22 -6.81
CA TYR A 2 9.99 22.82 -6.76
C TYR A 2 11.17 22.58 -7.70
N THR A 3 12.08 21.71 -7.31
CA THR A 3 13.11 21.21 -8.24
C THR A 3 12.43 20.34 -9.32
N GLN A 4 13.09 20.17 -10.48
CA GLN A 4 12.57 19.30 -11.55
C GLN A 4 12.32 17.85 -11.06
N PHE A 5 13.12 17.36 -10.12
CA PHE A 5 12.95 16.05 -9.50
C PHE A 5 11.71 15.99 -8.62
N GLU A 6 11.45 17.01 -7.82
CA GLU A 6 10.26 17.08 -6.97
C GLU A 6 8.99 17.17 -7.81
N GLN A 7 9.01 17.96 -8.90
CA GLN A 7 7.89 18.05 -9.84
C GLN A 7 7.59 16.69 -10.46
N HIS A 8 8.61 15.96 -10.95
CA HIS A 8 8.41 14.63 -11.53
C HIS A 8 7.85 13.61 -10.54
N ASN A 9 8.21 13.69 -9.26
CA ASN A 9 7.64 12.83 -8.23
C ASN A 9 6.20 13.21 -7.91
N GLN A 10 5.88 14.50 -7.89
CA GLN A 10 4.52 14.98 -7.68
C GLN A 10 3.59 14.55 -8.84
N ASP A 11 4.05 14.69 -10.08
CA ASP A 11 3.29 14.26 -11.26
C ASP A 11 3.01 12.75 -11.25
N PHE A 12 4.02 11.94 -10.89
CA PHE A 12 3.83 10.51 -10.69
C PHE A 12 2.79 10.20 -9.61
N SER A 13 2.90 10.85 -8.47
CA SER A 13 1.96 10.68 -7.35
C SER A 13 0.53 11.01 -7.77
N ASN A 14 0.34 12.16 -8.40
CA ASN A 14 -0.98 12.60 -8.86
C ASN A 14 -1.62 11.61 -9.85
N LYS A 15 -0.82 11.08 -10.80
CA LYS A 15 -1.30 10.06 -11.76
C LYS A 15 -1.69 8.77 -11.06
N ALA A 16 -0.84 8.27 -10.15
CA ALA A 16 -1.12 7.05 -9.42
C ALA A 16 -2.38 7.16 -8.57
N HIS A 17 -2.54 8.27 -7.85
CA HIS A 17 -3.73 8.55 -7.04
C HIS A 17 -5.01 8.65 -7.90
N ALA A 18 -4.94 9.30 -9.06
CA ALA A 18 -6.08 9.38 -9.98
C ALA A 18 -6.46 8.00 -10.53
N ALA A 19 -5.46 7.19 -10.93
CA ALA A 19 -5.68 5.84 -11.45
C ALA A 19 -6.24 4.89 -10.38
N ALA A 20 -5.85 5.04 -9.12
CA ALA A 20 -6.31 4.18 -8.02
C ALA A 20 -7.83 4.25 -7.82
N GLN A 21 -8.45 5.39 -8.07
CA GLN A 21 -9.90 5.56 -7.93
C GLN A 21 -10.68 4.58 -8.80
N SER A 22 -10.26 4.37 -10.04
CA SER A 22 -10.98 3.51 -10.98
C SER A 22 -10.45 2.07 -11.04
N LEU A 23 -9.16 1.87 -10.79
CA LEU A 23 -8.51 0.58 -11.00
C LEU A 23 -8.31 -0.23 -9.71
N VAL A 24 -8.26 0.44 -8.56
CA VAL A 24 -7.91 -0.17 -7.27
C VAL A 24 -9.12 -0.22 -6.33
N TYR A 25 -9.75 0.90 -6.04
CA TYR A 25 -10.80 0.97 -5.03
C TYR A 25 -12.03 0.11 -5.30
N PRO A 26 -12.58 0.01 -6.52
CA PRO A 26 -13.70 -0.89 -6.76
C PRO A 26 -13.39 -2.33 -6.36
N LYS A 27 -12.16 -2.78 -6.62
CA LYS A 27 -11.71 -4.13 -6.26
C LYS A 27 -11.43 -4.29 -4.77
N LEU A 28 -10.79 -3.28 -4.14
CA LEU A 28 -10.46 -3.33 -2.71
C LEU A 28 -11.70 -3.37 -1.82
N PHE A 29 -12.72 -2.60 -2.18
CA PHE A 29 -13.96 -2.48 -1.40
C PHE A 29 -15.10 -3.35 -1.94
N GLY A 30 -14.83 -4.21 -2.92
CA GLY A 30 -15.84 -5.11 -3.49
C GLY A 30 -16.95 -4.39 -4.26
N CYS A 31 -16.70 -3.16 -4.74
CA CYS A 31 -17.68 -2.32 -5.42
C CYS A 31 -17.79 -2.62 -6.93
N ASP A 32 -17.14 -3.65 -7.40
CA ASP A 32 -17.29 -4.21 -8.75
C ASP A 32 -18.58 -5.04 -8.91
N GLN A 33 -19.30 -5.27 -7.81
CA GLN A 33 -20.60 -5.94 -7.80
C GLN A 33 -21.74 -4.93 -7.90
N ALA A 34 -22.80 -5.28 -8.63
CA ALA A 34 -23.95 -4.38 -8.92
C ALA A 34 -24.69 -3.83 -7.67
N MET A 35 -24.41 -4.35 -6.49
CA MET A 35 -25.03 -3.94 -5.23
C MET A 35 -24.21 -2.91 -4.43
N MET A 36 -23.04 -2.53 -4.91
CA MET A 36 -22.13 -1.63 -4.21
C MET A 36 -21.73 -0.46 -5.12
N ALA A 37 -21.74 0.73 -4.58
CA ALA A 37 -21.22 1.93 -5.21
C ALA A 37 -20.23 2.59 -4.26
N PHE A 38 -19.23 3.25 -4.82
CA PHE A 38 -18.29 3.99 -4.02
C PHE A 38 -18.13 5.42 -4.52
N ASP A 39 -17.86 6.31 -3.61
CA ASP A 39 -17.43 7.67 -3.87
C ASP A 39 -16.12 7.92 -3.11
N SER A 40 -15.14 8.56 -3.74
CA SER A 40 -13.88 8.92 -3.11
C SER A 40 -13.60 10.40 -3.31
N ALA A 41 -13.45 11.12 -2.22
CA ALA A 41 -13.02 12.49 -2.22
C ALA A 41 -11.55 12.58 -1.78
N SER A 42 -10.75 13.32 -2.56
CA SER A 42 -9.45 13.82 -2.09
C SER A 42 -9.69 14.71 -0.88
N VAL A 43 -8.87 14.58 0.15
CA VAL A 43 -8.86 15.55 1.26
C VAL A 43 -8.38 16.87 0.67
N SER A 44 -9.34 17.77 0.37
CA SER A 44 -9.08 18.97 -0.40
C SER A 44 -8.48 20.12 0.42
N ASP A 45 -8.10 21.18 -0.28
CA ASP A 45 -7.40 22.35 0.27
C ASP A 45 -8.26 23.13 1.29
N GLY A 46 -7.97 22.93 2.57
CA GLY A 46 -8.62 23.65 3.67
C GLY A 46 -7.97 23.36 5.01
N GLY A 47 -8.42 24.01 6.07
CA GLY A 47 -7.88 23.79 7.43
C GLY A 47 -7.95 22.34 7.90
N GLU A 48 -8.95 21.58 7.43
CA GLU A 48 -9.11 20.15 7.71
C GLU A 48 -8.03 19.31 7.03
N LYS A 49 -7.55 19.70 5.85
CA LYS A 49 -6.46 19.00 5.15
C LYS A 49 -5.18 18.97 5.96
N ALA A 50 -4.82 20.08 6.57
CA ALA A 50 -3.61 20.15 7.40
C ALA A 50 -3.68 19.21 8.60
N ILE A 51 -4.88 18.93 9.12
CA ILE A 51 -5.10 17.99 10.23
C ILE A 51 -5.12 16.55 9.70
N LEU A 52 -5.88 16.28 8.66
CA LEU A 52 -6.06 14.92 8.15
C LEU A 52 -4.77 14.41 7.49
N ASP A 53 -4.19 15.17 6.57
CA ASP A 53 -2.94 14.78 5.89
C ASP A 53 -1.73 14.93 6.82
N GLY A 54 -1.53 16.09 7.41
CA GLY A 54 -0.34 16.40 8.21
C GLY A 54 -0.23 15.67 9.55
N GLN A 55 -1.36 15.39 10.23
CA GLN A 55 -1.39 14.78 11.55
C GLN A 55 -1.88 13.34 11.58
N MET A 56 -2.69 12.94 10.61
CA MET A 56 -3.33 11.63 10.58
C MET A 56 -2.91 10.78 9.39
N ALA A 57 -2.17 11.35 8.43
CA ALA A 57 -1.77 10.70 7.19
C ALA A 57 -2.98 10.09 6.45
N VAL A 58 -3.97 10.91 6.16
CA VAL A 58 -5.17 10.57 5.39
C VAL A 58 -5.11 11.28 4.06
N ASP A 59 -5.07 10.53 2.97
CA ASP A 59 -5.08 11.08 1.61
C ASP A 59 -6.50 11.16 1.04
N ARG A 60 -7.40 10.23 1.46
CA ARG A 60 -8.76 10.14 0.93
C ARG A 60 -9.80 9.73 1.96
N LEU A 61 -11.04 10.18 1.70
CA LEU A 61 -12.25 9.65 2.30
C LEU A 61 -12.97 8.79 1.25
N VAL A 62 -13.25 7.53 1.56
CA VAL A 62 -13.95 6.58 0.69
C VAL A 62 -15.28 6.22 1.33
N LYS A 63 -16.38 6.39 0.57
CA LYS A 63 -17.73 6.02 0.99
C LYS A 63 -18.18 4.81 0.18
N VAL A 64 -18.49 3.73 0.87
CA VAL A 64 -19.01 2.50 0.27
C VAL A 64 -20.49 2.38 0.60
N THR A 65 -21.34 2.46 -0.41
CA THR A 65 -22.78 2.26 -0.26
C THR A 65 -23.13 0.83 -0.65
N VAL A 66 -23.74 0.11 0.28
CA VAL A 66 -24.22 -1.26 0.06
C VAL A 66 -25.73 -1.23 -0.09
N SER A 67 -26.29 -1.85 -1.12
CA SER A 67 -27.72 -1.91 -1.36
C SER A 67 -28.45 -2.52 -0.16
N GLY A 68 -29.50 -1.86 0.30
CA GLY A 68 -30.26 -2.27 1.50
C GLY A 68 -29.76 -1.67 2.81
N PHE A 69 -28.60 -1.03 2.82
CA PHE A 69 -28.13 -0.28 3.98
C PHE A 69 -28.53 1.19 3.89
N ARG A 70 -28.91 1.77 5.02
CA ARG A 70 -29.44 3.14 5.10
C ARG A 70 -28.35 4.19 4.97
N HIS A 71 -27.13 3.88 5.38
CA HIS A 71 -25.99 4.80 5.41
C HIS A 71 -24.77 4.15 4.74
N PRO A 72 -23.95 4.93 4.02
CA PRO A 72 -22.67 4.44 3.52
C PRO A 72 -21.71 4.12 4.67
N ILE A 73 -20.80 3.20 4.44
CA ILE A 73 -19.64 2.98 5.30
C ILE A 73 -18.56 3.95 4.81
N GLU A 74 -17.95 4.68 5.73
CA GLU A 74 -16.89 5.64 5.42
C GLU A 74 -15.56 5.10 5.91
N TYR A 75 -14.54 5.21 5.05
CA TYR A 75 -13.16 4.84 5.35
C TYR A 75 -12.24 6.03 5.11
N THR A 76 -11.32 6.25 6.05
CA THR A 76 -10.15 7.10 5.83
C THR A 76 -9.03 6.26 5.24
N VAL A 77 -8.43 6.71 4.14
CA VAL A 77 -7.42 5.93 3.40
C VAL A 77 -6.15 6.74 3.24
N GLN A 78 -5.02 6.10 3.52
CA GLN A 78 -3.71 6.56 3.10
C GLN A 78 -3.27 5.81 1.85
N GLU A 79 -2.75 6.52 0.86
CA GLU A 79 -2.27 5.98 -0.40
C GLU A 79 -0.76 6.06 -0.49
N ARG A 80 -0.13 4.92 -0.78
CA ARG A 80 1.31 4.83 -1.01
C ARG A 80 1.58 4.02 -2.27
N PHE A 81 1.93 4.71 -3.35
CA PHE A 81 2.25 4.05 -4.60
C PHE A 81 3.71 4.28 -4.97
N ARG A 82 4.38 3.20 -5.34
CA ARG A 82 5.76 3.21 -5.82
C ARG A 82 5.79 2.93 -7.32
N ARG A 83 6.85 3.41 -7.99
CA ARG A 83 7.09 3.07 -9.38
C ARG A 83 7.29 1.56 -9.55
N HIS A 84 6.73 1.00 -10.61
CA HIS A 84 6.78 -0.44 -10.88
C HIS A 84 8.18 -1.04 -10.86
N ARG A 85 9.21 -0.29 -11.24
CA ARG A 85 10.61 -0.75 -11.17
C ARG A 85 11.05 -1.26 -9.78
N TYR A 86 10.29 -0.95 -8.74
CA TYR A 86 10.52 -1.42 -7.37
C TYR A 86 9.67 -2.64 -7.00
N SER A 87 8.84 -3.16 -7.91
CA SER A 87 7.91 -4.27 -7.62
C SER A 87 8.59 -5.58 -7.22
N ALA A 88 9.84 -5.77 -7.64
CA ALA A 88 10.63 -6.95 -7.25
C ALA A 88 10.88 -7.06 -5.73
N TYR A 89 10.78 -5.94 -5.00
CA TYR A 89 10.96 -5.97 -3.54
C TYR A 89 9.74 -6.53 -2.81
N ARG A 90 8.52 -6.41 -3.38
CA ARG A 90 7.25 -6.87 -2.79
C ARG A 90 7.10 -6.46 -1.33
N ASP A 91 7.48 -5.24 -1.00
CA ASP A 91 7.50 -4.70 0.35
C ASP A 91 6.72 -3.38 0.46
N ILE A 92 6.25 -3.08 1.68
CA ILE A 92 5.89 -1.72 2.04
C ILE A 92 7.08 -1.03 2.68
N THR A 93 7.19 0.27 2.49
CA THR A 93 8.18 1.11 3.20
C THR A 93 7.48 2.26 3.90
N ILE A 94 7.70 2.40 5.20
CA ILE A 94 7.10 3.45 6.01
C ILE A 94 8.21 4.18 6.78
N THR A 95 8.25 5.50 6.69
CA THR A 95 9.25 6.29 7.43
C THR A 95 8.97 6.25 8.93
N GLU A 96 10.00 5.90 9.70
CA GLU A 96 9.94 5.78 11.16
C GLU A 96 10.44 7.06 11.84
N TRP A 97 11.61 7.53 11.44
CA TRP A 97 12.27 8.66 12.07
C TRP A 97 12.94 9.60 11.07
N ASN A 98 12.88 10.88 11.34
CA ASN A 98 13.57 11.89 10.55
C ASN A 98 14.66 12.56 11.40
N HIS A 99 15.93 12.21 11.12
CA HIS A 99 17.07 12.71 11.86
C HIS A 99 17.35 14.19 11.61
N ALA A 100 17.03 14.72 10.42
CA ALA A 100 17.21 16.12 10.11
C ALA A 100 16.32 17.04 10.97
N SER A 101 15.11 16.57 11.31
CA SER A 101 14.18 17.32 12.17
C SER A 101 14.15 16.83 13.62
N GLY A 102 14.77 15.67 13.91
CA GLY A 102 14.74 15.04 15.23
C GLY A 102 13.34 14.57 15.65
N LYS A 103 12.46 14.24 14.69
CA LYS A 103 11.04 13.93 14.97
C LYS A 103 10.62 12.55 14.46
N PRO A 104 9.65 11.91 15.16
CA PRO A 104 8.94 10.75 14.62
C PRO A 104 8.29 11.08 13.28
N SER A 105 8.27 10.11 12.40
CA SER A 105 7.75 10.28 11.06
C SER A 105 6.41 9.55 10.86
N GLU A 106 6.13 9.12 9.65
CA GLU A 106 4.85 8.61 9.19
C GLU A 106 4.29 7.47 10.04
N LEU A 107 5.12 6.47 10.39
CA LEU A 107 4.70 5.29 11.15
C LEU A 107 3.90 5.65 12.42
N TYR A 108 4.29 6.72 13.08
CA TYR A 108 3.64 7.19 14.33
C TYR A 108 2.43 8.08 14.07
N LYS A 109 2.28 8.59 12.85
CA LYS A 109 1.18 9.50 12.46
C LYS A 109 -0.01 8.79 11.83
N ILE A 110 0.21 7.65 11.18
CA ILE A 110 -0.85 6.91 10.50
C ILE A 110 -2.00 6.62 11.46
N LYS A 111 -3.18 7.19 11.17
CA LYS A 111 -4.41 7.04 11.97
C LYS A 111 -5.62 6.75 11.07
N CYS A 112 -5.41 6.56 9.78
CA CYS A 112 -6.46 6.16 8.85
C CYS A 112 -6.94 4.73 9.15
N ASP A 113 -8.07 4.37 8.58
CA ASP A 113 -8.63 3.02 8.70
C ASP A 113 -7.88 2.03 7.82
N VAL A 114 -7.55 2.46 6.60
CA VAL A 114 -6.93 1.62 5.56
C VAL A 114 -5.69 2.29 4.99
N MET A 115 -4.60 1.56 4.90
CA MET A 115 -3.43 1.95 4.11
C MET A 115 -3.39 1.11 2.83
N THR A 116 -3.40 1.77 1.68
CA THR A 116 -3.26 1.15 0.37
C THR A 116 -1.83 1.32 -0.11
N TYR A 117 -1.16 0.23 -0.41
CA TYR A 117 0.22 0.22 -0.88
C TYR A 117 0.36 -0.62 -2.15
N GLY A 118 1.06 -0.09 -3.18
CA GLY A 118 1.22 -0.84 -4.42
C GLY A 118 2.22 -0.25 -5.40
N TYR A 119 2.33 -0.90 -6.56
CA TYR A 119 3.27 -0.55 -7.61
C TYR A 119 2.52 -0.11 -8.86
N TYR A 120 2.74 1.14 -9.28
CA TYR A 120 2.07 1.75 -10.42
C TYR A 120 2.98 1.80 -11.65
N HIS A 121 2.45 1.34 -12.78
CA HIS A 121 3.03 1.41 -14.12
C HIS A 121 2.58 2.70 -14.80
N GLU A 122 3.39 3.74 -14.74
CA GLU A 122 3.02 5.05 -15.25
C GLU A 122 2.73 5.05 -16.77
N HIS A 123 3.49 4.29 -17.56
CA HIS A 123 3.33 4.23 -19.02
C HIS A 123 2.11 3.43 -19.47
N GLU A 124 1.75 2.42 -18.70
CA GLU A 124 0.63 1.52 -19.02
C GLU A 124 -0.67 1.97 -18.33
N ASN A 125 -0.57 2.94 -17.43
CA ASN A 125 -1.67 3.37 -16.56
C ASN A 125 -2.35 2.20 -15.83
N THR A 126 -1.54 1.28 -15.29
CA THR A 126 -2.01 0.09 -14.59
C THR A 126 -1.31 -0.07 -13.26
N PHE A 127 -1.88 -0.91 -12.40
CA PHE A 127 -1.22 -1.34 -11.17
C PHE A 127 -0.71 -2.78 -11.29
N GLY A 128 0.49 -2.99 -10.80
CA GLY A 128 0.97 -4.31 -10.47
C GLY A 128 0.30 -4.82 -9.19
N GLU A 129 1.09 -5.34 -8.27
CA GLU A 129 0.61 -5.82 -6.98
C GLU A 129 0.19 -4.66 -6.07
N VAL A 130 -1.01 -4.76 -5.45
CA VAL A 130 -1.53 -3.76 -4.50
C VAL A 130 -2.12 -4.48 -3.29
N VAL A 131 -1.77 -4.02 -2.09
CA VAL A 131 -2.34 -4.49 -0.82
C VAL A 131 -3.12 -3.38 -0.13
N ALA A 132 -4.25 -3.73 0.47
CA ALA A 132 -4.96 -2.90 1.44
C ALA A 132 -4.75 -3.49 2.84
N ILE A 133 -4.36 -2.65 3.77
CA ILE A 133 -3.93 -3.02 5.11
C ILE A 133 -4.89 -2.37 6.11
N ASP A 134 -5.45 -3.15 7.02
CA ASP A 134 -6.13 -2.66 8.21
C ASP A 134 -5.08 -2.02 9.15
N VAL A 135 -5.15 -0.71 9.32
CA VAL A 135 -4.15 0.05 10.07
C VAL A 135 -4.20 -0.27 11.57
N ALA A 136 -5.39 -0.54 12.11
CA ALA A 136 -5.53 -0.89 13.52
C ALA A 136 -4.92 -2.26 13.80
N ALA A 137 -5.24 -3.27 12.99
CA ALA A 137 -4.65 -4.60 13.07
C ALA A 137 -3.13 -4.56 12.87
N PHE A 138 -2.65 -3.80 11.88
CA PHE A 138 -1.23 -3.61 11.59
C PHE A 138 -0.45 -3.06 12.80
N LYS A 139 -0.96 -2.01 13.44
CA LYS A 139 -0.33 -1.44 14.63
C LYS A 139 -0.31 -2.41 15.81
N MET A 140 -1.38 -3.16 16.00
CA MET A 140 -1.41 -4.18 17.05
C MET A 140 -0.38 -5.27 16.80
N ALA A 141 -0.30 -5.77 15.57
CA ALA A 141 0.65 -6.81 15.19
C ALA A 141 2.11 -6.35 15.32
N LEU A 142 2.42 -5.09 14.92
CA LEU A 142 3.74 -4.49 15.15
C LEU A 142 4.07 -4.40 16.63
N THR A 143 3.12 -3.94 17.46
CA THR A 143 3.33 -3.79 18.91
C THR A 143 3.57 -5.13 19.60
N ARG A 144 2.96 -6.20 19.10
CA ARG A 144 3.13 -7.57 19.62
C ARG A 144 4.35 -8.29 19.07
N GLY A 145 5.06 -7.68 18.09
CA GLY A 145 6.19 -8.33 17.42
C GLY A 145 5.79 -9.47 16.49
N GLU A 146 4.54 -9.47 16.00
CA GLU A 146 3.99 -10.49 15.09
C GLU A 146 4.38 -10.23 13.63
N ILE A 147 4.93 -9.04 13.32
CA ILE A 147 5.40 -8.66 11.99
C ILE A 147 6.91 -8.52 12.00
N SER A 148 7.59 -9.27 11.15
CA SER A 148 9.02 -9.09 10.87
C SER A 148 9.24 -7.88 9.98
N TYR A 149 10.26 -7.08 10.26
CA TYR A 149 10.61 -5.94 9.41
C TYR A 149 12.11 -5.65 9.42
N GLY A 150 12.60 -5.16 8.29
CA GLY A 150 13.94 -4.59 8.19
C GLY A 150 13.94 -3.09 8.44
N ARG A 151 15.03 -2.54 8.97
CA ARG A 151 15.27 -1.09 9.05
C ARG A 151 16.34 -0.68 8.08
N LYS A 152 16.10 0.45 7.39
CA LYS A 152 17.07 1.07 6.47
C LYS A 152 17.08 2.58 6.69
N ARG A 153 18.18 3.22 6.27
CA ARG A 153 18.30 4.68 6.24
C ARG A 153 18.52 5.18 4.83
N ASN A 154 17.80 6.21 4.44
CA ASN A 154 18.00 6.85 3.14
C ASN A 154 19.03 7.99 3.20
N SER A 155 19.39 8.53 2.03
CA SER A 155 20.31 9.68 1.90
C SER A 155 19.78 10.98 2.52
N LYS A 156 18.46 11.07 2.75
CA LYS A 156 17.82 12.21 3.41
C LYS A 156 17.80 12.09 4.94
N GLN A 157 18.58 11.21 5.51
CA GLN A 157 18.66 10.96 6.96
C GLN A 157 17.32 10.56 7.58
N GLN A 158 16.54 9.76 6.84
CA GLN A 158 15.30 9.18 7.35
C GLN A 158 15.46 7.69 7.55
N ASP A 159 15.12 7.19 8.73
CA ASP A 159 14.97 5.77 8.97
C ASP A 159 13.58 5.34 8.50
N PHE A 160 13.51 4.17 7.89
CA PHE A 160 12.26 3.56 7.47
C PHE A 160 12.28 2.05 7.72
N ILE A 161 11.10 1.52 7.98
CA ILE A 161 10.87 0.09 8.04
C ILE A 161 10.48 -0.44 6.68
N CYS A 162 10.92 -1.66 6.37
CA CYS A 162 10.51 -2.43 5.20
C CYS A 162 9.84 -3.71 5.69
N ILE A 163 8.67 -4.01 5.18
CA ILE A 163 7.88 -5.20 5.56
C ILE A 163 7.42 -5.88 4.29
N ASP A 164 7.75 -7.14 4.13
CA ASP A 164 7.33 -7.92 2.98
C ASP A 164 5.81 -8.15 2.98
N PHE A 165 5.19 -8.19 1.80
CA PHE A 165 3.76 -8.47 1.68
C PHE A 165 3.38 -9.82 2.29
N ASP A 166 4.27 -10.81 2.21
CA ASP A 166 4.02 -12.14 2.77
C ASP A 166 4.02 -12.11 4.31
N ASP A 167 4.86 -11.27 4.95
CA ASP A 167 4.83 -11.05 6.40
C ASP A 167 3.54 -10.35 6.85
N LEU A 168 3.04 -9.39 6.06
CA LEU A 168 1.75 -8.75 6.32
C LEU A 168 0.59 -9.74 6.23
N HIS A 169 0.63 -10.67 5.25
CA HIS A 169 -0.35 -11.73 5.15
C HIS A 169 -0.29 -12.71 6.31
N ALA A 170 0.92 -13.12 6.70
CA ALA A 170 1.12 -14.02 7.84
C ALA A 170 0.58 -13.44 9.15
N ALA A 171 0.70 -12.13 9.33
CA ALA A 171 0.16 -11.40 10.47
C ALA A 171 -1.36 -11.16 10.40
N GLY A 172 -2.02 -11.50 9.29
CA GLY A 172 -3.47 -11.35 9.14
C GLY A 172 -3.96 -9.91 9.03
N VAL A 173 -3.08 -8.97 8.65
CA VAL A 173 -3.41 -7.53 8.58
C VAL A 173 -3.83 -7.06 7.19
N VAL A 174 -3.73 -7.91 6.17
CA VAL A 174 -4.12 -7.61 4.79
C VAL A 174 -5.61 -7.85 4.60
N MET A 175 -6.36 -6.79 4.32
CA MET A 175 -7.80 -6.84 4.02
C MET A 175 -8.06 -7.35 2.61
N SER A 176 -7.24 -6.91 1.63
CA SER A 176 -7.39 -7.27 0.23
C SER A 176 -6.04 -7.22 -0.49
N HIS A 177 -5.89 -8.03 -1.54
CA HIS A 177 -4.67 -8.09 -2.33
C HIS A 177 -5.02 -8.24 -3.82
N ILE A 178 -4.75 -7.19 -4.59
CA ILE A 178 -4.98 -7.14 -6.04
C ILE A 178 -3.72 -7.62 -6.75
N ASN A 179 -3.91 -8.42 -7.79
CA ASN A 179 -2.84 -8.96 -8.65
C ASN A 179 -1.75 -9.69 -7.84
N LYS A 180 -2.15 -10.39 -6.77
CA LYS A 180 -1.24 -11.25 -6.02
C LYS A 180 -0.58 -12.26 -6.97
N PRO A 181 0.76 -12.34 -7.04
CA PRO A 181 1.40 -13.35 -7.84
C PRO A 181 0.92 -14.73 -7.41
N GLN A 182 0.49 -15.53 -8.39
CA GLN A 182 0.25 -16.94 -8.10
C GLN A 182 1.57 -17.57 -7.68
N PRO A 183 1.60 -18.36 -6.60
CA PRO A 183 2.79 -19.12 -6.29
C PRO A 183 3.13 -19.94 -7.55
N LEU A 184 4.35 -19.79 -8.03
CA LEU A 184 4.85 -20.68 -9.07
C LEU A 184 4.52 -22.09 -8.58
N LYS A 185 3.63 -22.80 -9.27
CA LYS A 185 3.52 -24.24 -9.10
C LYS A 185 4.91 -24.76 -9.39
N ARG A 186 5.69 -25.02 -8.36
CA ARG A 186 6.84 -25.92 -8.48
C ARG A 186 6.21 -27.24 -8.85
N GLU A 187 6.06 -27.48 -10.14
CA GLU A 187 6.05 -28.85 -10.62
C GLU A 187 7.35 -29.41 -10.09
N LEU A 188 7.23 -30.22 -9.05
CA LEU A 188 8.29 -31.16 -8.70
C LEU A 188 8.37 -32.06 -9.94
N VAL A 189 9.19 -31.64 -10.90
CA VAL A 189 9.71 -32.57 -11.88
C VAL A 189 10.50 -33.55 -11.03
N ALA A 190 9.88 -34.68 -10.77
CA ALA A 190 10.57 -35.82 -10.18
C ALA A 190 11.62 -36.22 -11.24
N ILE A 191 12.83 -35.65 -11.08
CA ILE A 191 14.00 -36.08 -11.86
C ILE A 191 14.19 -37.54 -11.44
N SER A 192 14.02 -38.43 -12.38
CA SER A 192 14.21 -39.88 -12.12
C SER A 192 15.66 -40.09 -11.71
N ALA A 193 15.87 -41.14 -10.88
CA ALA A 193 17.23 -41.49 -10.45
C ALA A 193 18.15 -41.76 -11.65
N ASP A 194 17.59 -42.14 -12.80
CA ASP A 194 18.33 -42.42 -14.03
C ASP A 194 18.81 -41.12 -14.73
N GLU A 195 18.03 -40.03 -14.64
CA GLU A 195 18.44 -38.71 -15.16
C GLU A 195 19.55 -38.05 -14.30
N LEU A 196 19.60 -38.36 -13.00
CA LEU A 196 20.69 -37.92 -12.12
C LEU A 196 22.00 -38.66 -12.39
N ALA A 197 21.95 -39.89 -12.89
CA ALA A 197 23.17 -40.68 -13.19
C ALA A 197 23.93 -40.18 -14.43
N GLU A 198 23.33 -39.36 -15.30
CA GLU A 198 24.02 -38.76 -16.47
C GLU A 198 24.85 -37.50 -16.13
N TYR A 199 24.72 -36.96 -14.89
CA TYR A 199 25.42 -35.75 -14.45
C TYR A 199 26.58 -35.99 -13.50
N PHE A 200 26.89 -37.28 -13.18
CA PHE A 200 28.06 -37.72 -12.40
C PHE A 200 28.83 -38.82 -13.12
#